data_d203677e57d29ce09f4d35e0c3622937
#
_entry.id   d203677e57d29ce09f4d35e0c3622937
#
_cell.length_a   1.000
_cell.length_b   1.000
_cell.length_c   1.000
_cell.angle_alpha   90.00
_cell.angle_beta   90.00
_cell.angle_gamma   90.00
#
_symmetry.space_group_name_H-M   'P 1'
#
loop_
_entity.id
_entity.type
_entity.pdbx_description
1 polymer ?
#
loop_
_entity_poly.entity_id
_entity_poly.type
_entity_poly.pdbx_seq_one_letter_code
_entity_poly.pdbx_strand_id
1 'polypeptide(L)'
;MNSLKAKKGLGNIVTGLFNQLVTIALGILIPRLILTSLGSEANGLLSSVNQVLAYLALLEAGIGTASMQALYGPVATGDRNAVNRIMAATHHFYRRTGFFYLLAVLVCAAVFPLTVRAEGIAPWQIALVVLFSGLPGAVNYLFQGKLRLLLLADGKKYVLTNLGTVTFVITSLSKILLLHLGFGVVELQAMYCAVNLLQIGFVCLYMYRHYRWLDAKAQPDYAAISQSRNVVIHEVSTLIFNNTDTLILTWFCGLASVSVYTMYAMLFGMVTTLIGNFSSANFILG
;
A
#
# COMPACT_ATOMS: atom_id res chain seq x y z
N MET A 1 11.29 -34.94 -6.12
CA MET A 1 10.32 -33.87 -5.84
C MET A 1 10.86 -32.79 -4.90
N ASN A 2 11.89 -33.07 -4.07
CA ASN A 2 12.47 -32.09 -3.13
C ASN A 2 13.38 -31.03 -3.75
N SER A 3 14.16 -31.31 -4.80
CA SER A 3 15.14 -30.38 -5.39
C SER A 3 14.50 -29.18 -6.12
N LEU A 4 13.35 -29.38 -6.75
CA LEU A 4 12.59 -28.32 -7.42
C LEU A 4 11.90 -27.37 -6.41
N LYS A 5 11.41 -27.89 -5.28
CA LYS A 5 10.85 -27.08 -4.20
C LYS A 5 11.94 -26.27 -3.49
N ALA A 6 13.10 -26.88 -3.27
CA ALA A 6 14.27 -26.20 -2.67
C ALA A 6 14.81 -25.09 -3.58
N LYS A 7 14.92 -25.31 -4.91
CA LYS A 7 15.33 -24.26 -5.87
C LYS A 7 14.35 -23.10 -5.93
N LYS A 8 13.03 -23.38 -5.90
CA LYS A 8 12.00 -22.33 -5.84
C LYS A 8 12.06 -21.56 -4.52
N GLY A 9 12.28 -22.24 -3.39
CA GLY A 9 12.45 -21.62 -2.07
C GLY A 9 13.67 -20.69 -2.04
N LEU A 10 14.83 -21.19 -2.53
CA LEU A 10 16.06 -20.39 -2.60
C LEU A 10 15.90 -19.16 -3.52
N GLY A 11 15.26 -19.34 -4.69
CA GLY A 11 14.96 -18.23 -5.59
C GLY A 11 14.08 -17.16 -4.93
N ASN A 12 13.06 -17.55 -4.18
CA ASN A 12 12.21 -16.61 -3.44
C ASN A 12 12.97 -15.85 -2.35
N ILE A 13 13.89 -16.53 -1.64
CA ILE A 13 14.72 -15.89 -0.62
C ILE A 13 15.68 -14.88 -1.25
N VAL A 14 16.39 -15.25 -2.30
CA VAL A 14 17.33 -14.36 -3.00
C VAL A 14 16.61 -13.14 -3.58
N THR A 15 15.48 -13.37 -4.25
CA THR A 15 14.66 -12.27 -4.79
C THR A 15 14.11 -11.37 -3.68
N GLY A 16 13.67 -11.96 -2.56
CA GLY A 16 13.21 -11.21 -1.39
C GLY A 16 14.30 -10.32 -0.78
N LEU A 17 15.52 -10.85 -0.60
CA LEU A 17 16.67 -10.09 -0.09
C LEU A 17 17.07 -8.97 -1.05
N PHE A 18 17.13 -9.24 -2.35
CA PHE A 18 17.42 -8.22 -3.35
C PHE A 18 16.38 -7.08 -3.33
N ASN A 19 15.09 -7.43 -3.30
CA ASN A 19 14.01 -6.46 -3.19
C ASN A 19 14.13 -5.62 -1.90
N GLN A 20 14.50 -6.25 -0.80
CA GLN A 20 14.70 -5.56 0.48
C GLN A 20 15.87 -4.56 0.40
N LEU A 21 16.99 -4.94 -0.18
CA LEU A 21 18.15 -4.05 -0.35
C LEU A 21 17.81 -2.84 -1.24
N VAL A 22 17.14 -3.07 -2.36
CA VAL A 22 16.66 -2.00 -3.24
C VAL A 22 15.69 -1.07 -2.51
N THR A 23 14.76 -1.63 -1.75
CA THR A 23 13.78 -0.85 -0.99
C THR A 23 14.44 0.01 0.09
N ILE A 24 15.42 -0.52 0.81
CA ILE A 24 16.18 0.22 1.83
C ILE A 24 16.99 1.34 1.16
N ALA A 25 17.74 1.02 0.11
CA ALA A 25 18.58 2.01 -0.57
C ALA A 25 17.77 3.19 -1.13
N LEU A 26 16.71 2.90 -1.88
CA LEU A 26 15.82 3.93 -2.43
C LEU A 26 14.98 4.61 -1.34
N GLY A 27 14.60 3.88 -0.29
CA GLY A 27 13.86 4.40 0.85
C GLY A 27 14.63 5.48 1.62
N ILE A 28 15.97 5.38 1.70
CA ILE A 28 16.83 6.42 2.30
C ILE A 28 17.07 7.55 1.30
N LEU A 29 17.36 7.21 0.04
CA LEU A 29 17.77 8.18 -0.97
C LEU A 29 16.66 9.17 -1.31
N ILE A 30 15.42 8.69 -1.51
CA ILE A 30 14.31 9.53 -1.97
C ILE A 30 13.92 10.61 -0.95
N PRO A 31 13.68 10.33 0.35
CA PRO A 31 13.37 11.37 1.31
C PRO A 31 14.51 12.39 1.46
N ARG A 32 15.78 11.93 1.42
CA ARG A 32 16.94 12.81 1.45
C ARG A 32 16.95 13.76 0.24
N LEU A 33 16.69 13.26 -0.97
CA LEU A 33 16.62 14.09 -2.17
C LEU A 33 15.45 15.07 -2.11
N ILE A 34 14.27 14.66 -1.63
CA ILE A 34 13.13 15.57 -1.44
C ILE A 34 13.50 16.67 -0.44
N LEU A 35 14.12 16.30 0.68
CA LEU A 35 14.53 17.25 1.71
C LEU A 35 15.54 18.27 1.18
N THR A 36 16.54 17.84 0.40
CA THR A 36 17.58 18.73 -0.12
C THR A 36 17.12 19.58 -1.31
N SER A 37 16.15 19.10 -2.11
CA SER A 37 15.69 19.79 -3.32
C SER A 37 14.44 20.65 -3.08
N LEU A 38 13.49 20.18 -2.25
CA LEU A 38 12.19 20.83 -2.03
C LEU A 38 12.02 21.36 -0.59
N GLY A 39 12.97 21.04 0.30
CA GLY A 39 12.93 21.47 1.70
C GLY A 39 12.15 20.56 2.64
N SER A 40 12.21 20.89 3.94
CA SER A 40 11.58 20.13 5.02
C SER A 40 10.06 20.15 4.97
N GLU A 41 9.48 21.28 4.54
CA GLU A 41 8.03 21.45 4.43
C GLU A 41 7.40 20.46 3.43
N ALA A 42 8.03 20.29 2.25
CA ALA A 42 7.56 19.34 1.25
C ALA A 42 7.69 17.88 1.74
N ASN A 43 8.80 17.52 2.39
CA ASN A 43 8.99 16.18 2.95
C ASN A 43 7.99 15.91 4.09
N GLY A 44 7.78 16.89 4.98
CA GLY A 44 6.79 16.83 6.05
C GLY A 44 5.36 16.69 5.51
N LEU A 45 5.00 17.46 4.47
CA LEU A 45 3.71 17.37 3.80
C LEU A 45 3.45 15.95 3.27
N LEU A 46 4.40 15.38 2.53
CA LEU A 46 4.27 14.01 2.01
C LEU A 46 4.12 12.98 3.11
N SER A 47 4.87 13.11 4.20
CA SER A 47 4.79 12.22 5.36
C SER A 47 3.44 12.33 6.05
N SER A 48 2.94 13.55 6.28
CA SER A 48 1.63 13.81 6.90
C SER A 48 0.48 13.26 6.04
N VAL A 49 0.52 13.48 4.73
CA VAL A 49 -0.48 12.96 3.80
C VAL A 49 -0.48 11.43 3.80
N ASN A 50 0.69 10.80 3.72
CA ASN A 50 0.79 9.33 3.79
C ASN A 50 0.20 8.79 5.10
N GLN A 51 0.40 9.51 6.20
CA GLN A 51 -0.13 9.13 7.50
C GLN A 51 -1.65 9.19 7.56
N VAL A 52 -2.26 10.28 7.04
CA VAL A 52 -3.72 10.40 6.92
C VAL A 52 -4.28 9.27 6.06
N LEU A 53 -3.65 8.97 4.91
CA LEU A 53 -4.06 7.88 4.04
C LEU A 53 -3.95 6.51 4.70
N ALA A 54 -2.95 6.29 5.58
CA ALA A 54 -2.85 5.07 6.37
C ALA A 54 -4.04 4.88 7.32
N TYR A 55 -4.54 5.96 7.93
CA TYR A 55 -5.79 5.90 8.72
C TYR A 55 -7.01 5.60 7.86
N LEU A 56 -7.09 6.15 6.64
CA LEU A 56 -8.18 5.82 5.72
C LEU A 56 -8.16 4.35 5.29
N ALA A 57 -6.99 3.71 5.27
CA ALA A 57 -6.88 2.28 4.98
C ALA A 57 -7.60 1.39 6.02
N LEU A 58 -7.89 1.90 7.23
CA LEU A 58 -8.73 1.19 8.22
C LEU A 58 -10.15 0.90 7.74
N LEU A 59 -10.63 1.60 6.70
CA LEU A 59 -11.92 1.29 6.07
C LEU A 59 -11.98 -0.15 5.50
N GLU A 60 -10.82 -0.75 5.24
CA GLU A 60 -10.69 -2.15 4.80
C GLU A 60 -10.47 -3.12 5.96
N ALA A 61 -10.20 -2.64 7.18
CA ALA A 61 -9.73 -3.45 8.30
C ALA A 61 -10.56 -4.73 8.50
N GLY A 62 -9.87 -5.86 8.58
CA GLY A 62 -10.45 -7.18 8.85
C GLY A 62 -11.09 -7.90 7.67
N ILE A 63 -11.59 -7.20 6.63
CA ILE A 63 -12.29 -7.87 5.52
C ILE A 63 -11.33 -8.52 4.55
N GLY A 64 -10.23 -7.86 4.25
CA GLY A 64 -9.19 -8.45 3.43
C GLY A 64 -8.72 -9.80 4.01
N THR A 65 -8.44 -9.83 5.30
CA THR A 65 -8.00 -11.02 6.03
C THR A 65 -9.09 -12.10 6.05
N ALA A 66 -10.34 -11.75 6.36
CA ALA A 66 -11.46 -12.69 6.38
C ALA A 66 -11.73 -13.29 4.99
N SER A 67 -11.75 -12.46 3.94
CA SER A 67 -11.91 -12.94 2.56
C SER A 67 -10.78 -13.85 2.12
N MET A 68 -9.54 -13.54 2.46
CA MET A 68 -8.38 -14.37 2.15
C MET A 68 -8.46 -15.73 2.85
N GLN A 69 -8.82 -15.77 4.13
CA GLN A 69 -9.02 -17.01 4.88
C GLN A 69 -10.12 -17.87 4.29
N ALA A 70 -11.25 -17.27 3.91
CA ALA A 70 -12.36 -17.97 3.26
C ALA A 70 -11.96 -18.58 1.89
N LEU A 71 -11.04 -17.96 1.16
CA LEU A 71 -10.58 -18.44 -0.14
C LEU A 71 -9.62 -19.62 -0.07
N TYR A 72 -8.87 -19.83 1.02
CA TYR A 72 -7.85 -20.89 1.08
C TYR A 72 -8.41 -22.29 0.83
N GLY A 73 -9.50 -22.67 1.48
CA GLY A 73 -10.13 -23.98 1.30
C GLY A 73 -10.60 -24.23 -0.13
N PRO A 74 -11.50 -23.40 -0.67
CA PRO A 74 -12.01 -23.53 -2.03
C PRO A 74 -10.92 -23.48 -3.12
N VAL A 75 -9.90 -22.63 -2.96
CA VAL A 75 -8.76 -22.59 -3.90
C VAL A 75 -7.96 -23.88 -3.84
N ALA A 76 -7.69 -24.42 -2.64
CA ALA A 76 -6.94 -25.66 -2.47
C ALA A 76 -7.66 -26.89 -3.05
N THR A 77 -9.00 -26.92 -2.96
CA THR A 77 -9.85 -28.00 -3.50
C THR A 77 -10.23 -27.81 -4.97
N GLY A 78 -9.93 -26.64 -5.56
CA GLY A 78 -10.30 -26.30 -6.93
C GLY A 78 -11.79 -26.01 -7.14
N ASP A 79 -12.55 -25.73 -6.06
CA ASP A 79 -13.98 -25.41 -6.12
C ASP A 79 -14.19 -23.99 -6.63
N ARG A 80 -14.27 -23.86 -7.96
CA ARG A 80 -14.50 -22.57 -8.65
C ARG A 80 -15.83 -21.92 -8.27
N ASN A 81 -16.85 -22.69 -7.95
CA ASN A 81 -18.15 -22.15 -7.59
C ASN A 81 -18.09 -21.44 -6.22
N ALA A 82 -17.49 -22.10 -5.23
CA ALA A 82 -17.26 -21.47 -3.92
C ALA A 82 -16.35 -20.24 -4.03
N VAL A 83 -15.25 -20.33 -4.81
CA VAL A 83 -14.38 -19.16 -5.06
C VAL A 83 -15.16 -18.00 -5.66
N ASN A 84 -15.99 -18.23 -6.69
CA ASN A 84 -16.79 -17.18 -7.33
C ASN A 84 -17.76 -16.54 -6.37
N ARG A 85 -18.43 -17.31 -5.50
CA ARG A 85 -19.37 -16.78 -4.48
C ARG A 85 -18.66 -15.91 -3.44
N ILE A 86 -17.50 -16.32 -2.94
CA ILE A 86 -16.68 -15.55 -2.02
C ILE A 86 -16.15 -14.27 -2.69
N MET A 87 -15.67 -14.39 -3.93
CA MET A 87 -15.18 -13.25 -4.71
C MET A 87 -16.28 -12.23 -5.01
N ALA A 88 -17.52 -12.67 -5.24
CA ALA A 88 -18.68 -11.79 -5.43
C ALA A 88 -19.00 -11.00 -4.14
N ALA A 89 -19.01 -11.65 -2.97
CA ALA A 89 -19.21 -10.99 -1.68
C ALA A 89 -18.08 -9.99 -1.38
N THR A 90 -16.82 -10.41 -1.60
CA THR A 90 -15.63 -9.56 -1.45
C THR A 90 -15.70 -8.34 -2.38
N HIS A 91 -16.12 -8.53 -3.63
CA HIS A 91 -16.27 -7.43 -4.59
C HIS A 91 -17.27 -6.37 -4.11
N HIS A 92 -18.43 -6.80 -3.63
CA HIS A 92 -19.46 -5.88 -3.15
C HIS A 92 -18.91 -5.00 -2.01
N PHE A 93 -18.19 -5.63 -1.09
CA PHE A 93 -17.58 -4.94 0.02
C PHE A 93 -16.49 -3.95 -0.42
N TYR A 94 -15.52 -4.40 -1.23
CA TYR A 94 -14.44 -3.56 -1.72
C TYR A 94 -14.94 -2.38 -2.57
N ARG A 95 -16.01 -2.56 -3.34
CA ARG A 95 -16.65 -1.46 -4.07
C ARG A 95 -17.19 -0.39 -3.12
N ARG A 96 -17.85 -0.81 -2.04
CA ARG A 96 -18.34 0.12 -1.00
C ARG A 96 -17.21 0.83 -0.29
N THR A 97 -16.19 0.10 0.14
CA THR A 97 -14.98 0.65 0.77
C THR A 97 -14.27 1.63 -0.15
N GLY A 98 -14.10 1.28 -1.43
CA GLY A 98 -13.46 2.15 -2.42
C GLY A 98 -14.20 3.46 -2.64
N PHE A 99 -15.55 3.43 -2.63
CA PHE A 99 -16.36 4.64 -2.71
C PHE A 99 -16.18 5.54 -1.47
N PHE A 100 -16.25 4.97 -0.26
CA PHE A 100 -16.04 5.74 0.97
C PHE A 100 -14.61 6.26 1.09
N TYR A 101 -13.62 5.46 0.68
CA TYR A 101 -12.23 5.89 0.64
C TYR A 101 -12.03 7.06 -0.33
N LEU A 102 -12.60 7.00 -1.54
CA LEU A 102 -12.54 8.10 -2.50
C LEU A 102 -13.18 9.38 -1.93
N LEU A 103 -14.36 9.24 -1.33
CA LEU A 103 -15.03 10.38 -0.68
C LEU A 103 -14.17 10.97 0.43
N ALA A 104 -13.56 10.14 1.27
CA ALA A 104 -12.67 10.57 2.33
C ALA A 104 -11.42 11.28 1.78
N VAL A 105 -10.82 10.78 0.70
CA VAL A 105 -9.70 11.45 0.01
C VAL A 105 -10.11 12.83 -0.51
N LEU A 106 -11.29 12.96 -1.11
CA LEU A 106 -11.80 14.26 -1.60
C LEU A 106 -12.04 15.24 -0.44
N VAL A 107 -12.61 14.77 0.66
CA VAL A 107 -12.79 15.58 1.87
C VAL A 107 -11.43 16.00 2.45
N CYS A 108 -10.47 15.08 2.55
CA CYS A 108 -9.12 15.41 3.00
C CYS A 108 -8.44 16.42 2.06
N ALA A 109 -8.59 16.29 0.75
CA ALA A 109 -8.02 17.24 -0.22
C ALA A 109 -8.61 18.66 -0.07
N ALA A 110 -9.88 18.77 0.36
CA ALA A 110 -10.52 20.05 0.61
C ALA A 110 -10.14 20.65 1.99
N VAL A 111 -10.04 19.80 3.02
CA VAL A 111 -9.84 20.24 4.42
C VAL A 111 -8.36 20.45 4.76
N PHE A 112 -7.47 19.60 4.25
CA PHE A 112 -6.05 19.64 4.61
C PHE A 112 -5.37 20.98 4.33
N PRO A 113 -5.61 21.66 3.18
CA PRO A 113 -5.07 22.99 2.92
C PRO A 113 -5.57 24.10 3.87
N LEU A 114 -6.72 23.87 4.54
CA LEU A 114 -7.29 24.81 5.50
C LEU A 114 -6.67 24.67 6.90
N THR A 115 -6.21 23.47 7.23
CA THR A 115 -5.70 23.13 8.57
C THR A 115 -4.18 23.07 8.64
N VAL A 116 -3.52 22.80 7.52
CA VAL A 116 -2.07 22.64 7.43
C VAL A 116 -1.50 23.73 6.52
N ARG A 117 -0.56 24.48 7.03
CA ARG A 117 0.20 25.48 6.26
C ARG A 117 1.60 24.95 5.99
N ALA A 118 2.09 25.14 4.78
CA ALA A 118 3.44 24.81 4.37
C ALA A 118 4.09 26.05 3.76
N GLU A 119 5.25 26.45 4.26
CA GLU A 119 5.98 27.57 3.68
C GLU A 119 6.41 27.25 2.26
N GLY A 120 6.14 28.15 1.33
CA GLY A 120 6.49 28.00 -0.09
C GLY A 120 5.60 27.04 -0.90
N ILE A 121 4.54 26.45 -0.30
CA ILE A 121 3.60 25.58 -0.99
C ILE A 121 2.20 26.17 -0.94
N ALA A 122 1.63 26.47 -2.10
CA ALA A 122 0.30 27.08 -2.18
C ALA A 122 -0.80 26.09 -1.75
N PRO A 123 -1.93 26.53 -1.17
CA PRO A 123 -3.01 25.64 -0.70
C PRO A 123 -3.55 24.70 -1.78
N TRP A 124 -3.66 25.14 -3.03
CA TRP A 124 -4.09 24.28 -4.14
C TRP A 124 -3.10 23.15 -4.45
N GLN A 125 -1.80 23.40 -4.25
CA GLN A 125 -0.76 22.36 -4.40
C GLN A 125 -0.89 21.30 -3.31
N ILE A 126 -1.18 21.70 -2.07
CA ILE A 126 -1.45 20.77 -0.96
C ILE A 126 -2.65 19.87 -1.31
N ALA A 127 -3.75 20.47 -1.82
CA ALA A 127 -4.93 19.72 -2.24
C ALA A 127 -4.60 18.67 -3.33
N LEU A 128 -3.82 19.07 -4.34
CA LEU A 128 -3.39 18.15 -5.41
C LEU A 128 -2.47 17.04 -4.90
N VAL A 129 -1.57 17.35 -3.97
CA VAL A 129 -0.70 16.35 -3.33
C VAL A 129 -1.54 15.30 -2.60
N VAL A 130 -2.56 15.71 -1.82
CA VAL A 130 -3.48 14.78 -1.14
C VAL A 130 -4.24 13.94 -2.16
N LEU A 131 -4.77 14.56 -3.21
CA LEU A 131 -5.54 13.89 -4.25
C LEU A 131 -4.70 12.85 -4.99
N PHE A 132 -3.53 13.22 -5.51
CA PHE A 132 -2.65 12.31 -6.25
C PHE A 132 -2.06 11.21 -5.37
N SER A 133 -1.88 11.46 -4.07
CA SER A 133 -1.46 10.43 -3.12
C SER A 133 -2.56 9.42 -2.82
N GLY A 134 -3.81 9.88 -2.67
CA GLY A 134 -4.94 9.03 -2.26
C GLY A 134 -5.65 8.32 -3.42
N LEU A 135 -5.67 8.91 -4.63
CA LEU A 135 -6.39 8.35 -5.78
C LEU A 135 -5.99 6.90 -6.13
N PRO A 136 -4.69 6.52 -6.13
CA PRO A 136 -4.30 5.13 -6.36
C PRO A 136 -4.91 4.16 -5.35
N GLY A 137 -5.05 4.55 -4.08
CA GLY A 137 -5.71 3.76 -3.04
C GLY A 137 -7.18 3.51 -3.34
N ALA A 138 -7.93 4.56 -3.73
CA ALA A 138 -9.33 4.44 -4.12
C ALA A 138 -9.52 3.49 -5.32
N VAL A 139 -8.71 3.66 -6.37
CA VAL A 139 -8.74 2.82 -7.57
C VAL A 139 -8.33 1.38 -7.24
N ASN A 140 -7.36 1.19 -6.35
CA ASN A 140 -6.97 -0.13 -5.86
C ASN A 140 -8.16 -0.86 -5.22
N TYR A 141 -8.90 -0.22 -4.31
CA TYR A 141 -10.09 -0.83 -3.70
C TYR A 141 -11.18 -1.14 -4.74
N LEU A 142 -11.43 -0.26 -5.67
CA LEU A 142 -12.49 -0.46 -6.67
C LEU A 142 -12.19 -1.63 -7.64
N PHE A 143 -10.93 -1.80 -8.03
CA PHE A 143 -10.56 -2.70 -9.12
C PHE A 143 -9.65 -3.86 -8.70
N GLN A 144 -8.55 -3.60 -7.98
CA GLN A 144 -7.50 -4.57 -7.73
C GLN A 144 -7.66 -5.32 -6.39
N GLY A 145 -8.19 -4.70 -5.33
CA GLY A 145 -8.15 -5.21 -3.96
C GLY A 145 -8.64 -6.66 -3.84
N LYS A 146 -9.85 -6.96 -4.36
CA LYS A 146 -10.39 -8.31 -4.38
C LYS A 146 -9.51 -9.31 -5.16
N LEU A 147 -8.91 -8.86 -6.27
CA LEU A 147 -8.10 -9.71 -7.16
C LEU A 147 -6.77 -10.08 -6.49
N ARG A 148 -6.22 -9.15 -5.72
CA ARG A 148 -5.02 -9.37 -4.91
C ARG A 148 -5.22 -10.51 -3.90
N LEU A 149 -6.38 -10.57 -3.25
CA LEU A 149 -6.69 -11.62 -2.28
C LEU A 149 -6.71 -13.01 -2.92
N LEU A 150 -7.30 -13.14 -4.11
CA LEU A 150 -7.29 -14.40 -4.85
C LEU A 150 -5.87 -14.82 -5.24
N LEU A 151 -5.01 -13.90 -5.69
CA LEU A 151 -3.61 -14.19 -6.00
C LEU A 151 -2.83 -14.66 -4.77
N LEU A 152 -3.10 -14.07 -3.60
CA LEU A 152 -2.49 -14.48 -2.33
C LEU A 152 -2.97 -15.88 -1.93
N ALA A 153 -4.27 -16.16 -2.03
CA ALA A 153 -4.85 -17.48 -1.71
C ALA A 153 -4.36 -18.58 -2.67
N ASP A 154 -4.13 -18.25 -3.95
CA ASP A 154 -3.57 -19.17 -4.97
C ASP A 154 -2.03 -19.31 -4.88
N GLY A 155 -1.41 -18.75 -3.83
CA GLY A 155 0.04 -18.85 -3.62
C GLY A 155 0.90 -18.05 -4.60
N LYS A 156 0.29 -17.16 -5.40
CA LYS A 156 0.96 -16.32 -6.40
C LYS A 156 1.36 -14.95 -5.85
N LYS A 157 1.74 -14.90 -4.59
CA LYS A 157 2.24 -13.67 -3.94
C LYS A 157 3.40 -13.03 -4.72
N TYR A 158 4.25 -13.85 -5.35
CA TYR A 158 5.40 -13.38 -6.13
C TYR A 158 5.00 -12.41 -7.26
N VAL A 159 3.83 -12.58 -7.88
CA VAL A 159 3.33 -11.68 -8.93
C VAL A 159 3.15 -10.28 -8.37
N LEU A 160 2.50 -10.17 -7.20
CA LEU A 160 2.25 -8.90 -6.53
C LEU A 160 3.56 -8.27 -6.02
N THR A 161 4.44 -9.09 -5.43
CA THR A 161 5.73 -8.62 -4.90
C THR A 161 6.62 -8.08 -6.02
N ASN A 162 6.78 -8.83 -7.11
CA ASN A 162 7.64 -8.40 -8.23
C ASN A 162 7.07 -7.14 -8.90
N LEU A 163 5.75 -7.09 -9.13
CA LEU A 163 5.12 -5.93 -9.71
C LEU A 163 5.22 -4.70 -8.80
N GLY A 164 5.04 -4.89 -7.48
CA GLY A 164 5.25 -3.85 -6.48
C GLY A 164 6.67 -3.31 -6.48
N THR A 165 7.69 -4.20 -6.56
CA THR A 165 9.10 -3.79 -6.63
C THR A 165 9.40 -3.01 -7.91
N VAL A 166 8.93 -3.47 -9.07
CA VAL A 166 9.10 -2.75 -10.34
C VAL A 166 8.43 -1.37 -10.26
N THR A 167 7.21 -1.30 -9.75
CA THR A 167 6.50 -0.03 -9.53
C THR A 167 7.27 0.90 -8.61
N PHE A 168 7.80 0.39 -7.49
CA PHE A 168 8.59 1.15 -6.54
C PHE A 168 9.86 1.70 -7.17
N VAL A 169 10.60 0.89 -7.94
CA VAL A 169 11.81 1.31 -8.66
C VAL A 169 11.48 2.38 -9.70
N ILE A 170 10.46 2.17 -10.55
CA ILE A 170 10.05 3.14 -11.57
C ILE A 170 9.64 4.46 -10.90
N THR A 171 8.82 4.42 -9.85
CA THR A 171 8.39 5.61 -9.12
C THR A 171 9.57 6.34 -8.51
N SER A 172 10.54 5.61 -7.93
CA SER A 172 11.73 6.19 -7.32
C SER A 172 12.63 6.84 -8.35
N LEU A 173 12.91 6.16 -9.46
CA LEU A 173 13.71 6.73 -10.55
C LEU A 173 13.04 7.94 -11.19
N SER A 174 11.72 7.90 -11.37
CA SER A 174 10.95 9.04 -11.87
C SER A 174 11.03 10.24 -10.91
N LYS A 175 10.95 10.00 -9.60
CA LYS A 175 11.13 11.08 -8.59
C LYS A 175 12.51 11.69 -8.64
N ILE A 176 13.57 10.87 -8.74
CA ILE A 176 14.96 11.34 -8.88
C ILE A 176 15.09 12.22 -10.13
N LEU A 177 14.58 11.75 -11.27
CA LEU A 177 14.63 12.50 -12.54
C LEU A 177 13.89 13.84 -12.44
N LEU A 178 12.65 13.83 -11.89
CA LEU A 178 11.85 15.04 -11.75
C LEU A 178 12.51 16.06 -10.81
N LEU A 179 13.07 15.60 -9.68
CA LEU A 179 13.81 16.48 -8.76
C LEU A 179 15.05 17.09 -9.42
N HIS A 180 15.78 16.32 -10.23
CA HIS A 180 16.93 16.82 -10.96
C HIS A 180 16.56 17.86 -12.04
N LEU A 181 15.37 17.72 -12.63
CA LEU A 181 14.82 18.67 -13.59
C LEU A 181 14.16 19.89 -12.93
N GLY A 182 14.15 20.00 -11.59
CA GLY A 182 13.60 21.13 -10.86
C GLY A 182 12.08 21.15 -10.71
N PHE A 183 11.41 20.01 -10.90
CA PHE A 183 9.96 19.89 -10.69
C PHE A 183 9.59 19.89 -9.19
N GLY A 184 8.38 20.35 -8.88
CA GLY A 184 7.86 20.48 -7.53
C GLY A 184 7.20 19.21 -6.97
N VAL A 185 6.63 19.34 -5.76
CA VAL A 185 6.00 18.22 -5.03
C VAL A 185 4.75 17.68 -5.74
N VAL A 186 4.02 18.53 -6.48
CA VAL A 186 2.80 18.15 -7.19
C VAL A 186 3.11 17.19 -8.33
N GLU A 187 4.13 17.51 -9.14
CA GLU A 187 4.56 16.69 -10.27
C GLU A 187 5.10 15.33 -9.79
N LEU A 188 5.81 15.31 -8.66
CA LEU A 188 6.26 14.07 -8.03
C LEU A 188 5.08 13.16 -7.68
N GLN A 189 4.02 13.72 -7.10
CA GLN A 189 2.83 12.95 -6.72
C GLN A 189 1.93 12.60 -7.91
N ALA A 190 1.86 13.45 -8.93
CA ALA A 190 1.19 13.11 -10.19
C ALA A 190 1.84 11.90 -10.87
N MET A 191 3.18 11.86 -10.93
CA MET A 191 3.91 10.72 -11.46
C MET A 191 3.73 9.47 -10.61
N TYR A 192 3.77 9.59 -9.27
CA TYR A 192 3.45 8.50 -8.35
C TYR A 192 2.06 7.93 -8.64
N CYS A 193 1.06 8.80 -8.79
CA CYS A 193 -0.31 8.42 -9.12
C CYS A 193 -0.36 7.66 -10.45
N ALA A 194 0.22 8.21 -11.51
CA ALA A 194 0.21 7.61 -12.85
C ALA A 194 0.85 6.21 -12.85
N VAL A 195 2.02 6.05 -12.25
CA VAL A 195 2.72 4.75 -12.19
C VAL A 195 1.92 3.71 -11.40
N ASN A 196 1.29 4.10 -10.27
CA ASN A 196 0.46 3.18 -9.49
C ASN A 196 -0.84 2.81 -10.22
N LEU A 197 -1.46 3.73 -10.94
CA LEU A 197 -2.63 3.43 -11.77
C LEU A 197 -2.29 2.45 -12.90
N LEU A 198 -1.14 2.61 -13.54
CA LEU A 198 -0.63 1.65 -14.52
C LEU A 198 -0.41 0.27 -13.89
N GLN A 199 0.18 0.20 -12.70
CA GLN A 199 0.37 -1.05 -11.97
C GLN A 199 -0.96 -1.76 -11.68
N ILE A 200 -1.99 -1.02 -11.25
CA ILE A 200 -3.34 -1.57 -11.05
C ILE A 200 -3.89 -2.13 -12.36
N GLY A 201 -3.73 -1.40 -13.47
CA GLY A 201 -4.13 -1.85 -14.80
C GLY A 201 -3.45 -3.17 -15.21
N PHE A 202 -2.15 -3.30 -14.95
CA PHE A 202 -1.40 -4.55 -15.20
C PHE A 202 -1.91 -5.73 -14.39
N VAL A 203 -2.21 -5.55 -13.09
CA VAL A 203 -2.81 -6.61 -12.27
C VAL A 203 -4.17 -7.01 -12.79
N CYS A 204 -5.02 -6.07 -13.14
CA CYS A 204 -6.34 -6.34 -13.71
C CYS A 204 -6.21 -7.12 -15.03
N LEU A 205 -5.29 -6.72 -15.92
CA LEU A 205 -5.03 -7.40 -17.18
C LEU A 205 -4.49 -8.82 -16.97
N TYR A 206 -3.54 -9.00 -16.02
CA TYR A 206 -3.03 -10.31 -15.64
C TYR A 206 -4.16 -11.24 -15.18
N MET A 207 -5.04 -10.73 -14.30
CA MET A 207 -6.18 -11.48 -13.79
C MET A 207 -7.17 -11.83 -14.89
N TYR A 208 -7.52 -10.90 -15.75
CA TYR A 208 -8.41 -11.14 -16.88
C TYR A 208 -7.89 -12.23 -17.82
N ARG A 209 -6.57 -12.31 -18.01
CA ARG A 209 -5.96 -13.33 -18.89
C ARG A 209 -5.87 -14.71 -18.23
N HIS A 210 -5.56 -14.80 -16.94
CA HIS A 210 -5.25 -16.06 -16.24
C HIS A 210 -6.45 -16.64 -15.48
N TYR A 211 -7.47 -15.82 -15.14
CA TYR A 211 -8.64 -16.23 -14.35
C TYR A 211 -9.94 -15.95 -15.11
N ARG A 212 -10.00 -16.34 -16.39
CA ARG A 212 -11.19 -16.16 -17.25
C ARG A 212 -12.44 -16.88 -16.73
N TRP A 213 -12.27 -17.81 -15.83
CA TRP A 213 -13.35 -18.56 -15.23
C TRP A 213 -14.06 -17.83 -14.08
N LEU A 214 -13.52 -16.67 -13.66
CA LEU A 214 -14.18 -15.84 -12.65
C LEU A 214 -15.51 -15.31 -13.19
N ASP A 215 -16.60 -15.65 -12.46
CA ASP A 215 -17.94 -15.19 -12.78
C ASP A 215 -18.34 -14.00 -11.89
N ALA A 216 -18.48 -12.83 -12.49
CA ALA A 216 -18.92 -11.61 -11.81
C ALA A 216 -20.41 -11.64 -11.40
N LYS A 217 -21.20 -12.59 -11.91
CA LYS A 217 -22.64 -12.73 -11.64
C LYS A 217 -22.95 -13.78 -10.56
N ALA A 218 -21.95 -14.42 -9.98
CA ALA A 218 -22.13 -15.42 -8.93
C ALA A 218 -22.86 -14.82 -7.74
N GLN A 219 -23.73 -15.60 -7.09
CA GLN A 219 -24.42 -15.17 -5.87
C GLN A 219 -23.42 -14.99 -4.72
N PRO A 220 -23.41 -13.83 -4.03
CA PRO A 220 -22.43 -13.55 -3.00
C PRO A 220 -22.69 -14.37 -1.73
N ASP A 221 -21.62 -14.95 -1.17
CA ASP A 221 -21.63 -15.66 0.11
C ASP A 221 -21.05 -14.76 1.21
N TYR A 222 -21.91 -13.96 1.83
CA TYR A 222 -21.50 -13.04 2.91
C TYR A 222 -21.16 -13.77 4.21
N ALA A 223 -21.71 -14.96 4.44
CA ALA A 223 -21.44 -15.74 5.64
C ALA A 223 -19.99 -16.23 5.68
N ALA A 224 -19.43 -16.56 4.52
CA ALA A 224 -18.04 -17.03 4.38
C ALA A 224 -17.01 -15.94 4.76
N ILE A 225 -17.34 -14.66 4.62
CA ILE A 225 -16.44 -13.52 4.91
C ILE A 225 -16.82 -12.77 6.19
N SER A 226 -17.44 -13.47 7.16
CA SER A 226 -17.77 -12.87 8.45
C SER A 226 -16.49 -12.40 9.17
N GLN A 227 -16.46 -11.12 9.55
CA GLN A 227 -15.30 -10.53 10.21
C GLN A 227 -15.15 -11.04 11.64
N SER A 228 -13.92 -11.37 12.02
CA SER A 228 -13.58 -11.46 13.43
C SER A 228 -13.41 -10.06 14.00
N ARG A 229 -14.29 -9.66 14.91
CA ARG A 229 -14.23 -8.38 15.63
C ARG A 229 -12.86 -8.15 16.29
N ASN A 230 -12.21 -9.21 16.76
CA ASN A 230 -10.88 -9.14 17.38
C ASN A 230 -9.79 -8.74 16.38
N VAL A 231 -9.85 -9.18 15.12
CA VAL A 231 -8.92 -8.80 14.07
C VAL A 231 -9.01 -7.30 13.79
N VAL A 232 -10.23 -6.78 13.67
CA VAL A 232 -10.44 -5.34 13.45
C VAL A 232 -9.88 -4.51 14.60
N ILE A 233 -10.16 -4.89 15.85
CA ILE A 233 -9.64 -4.20 17.04
C ILE A 233 -8.11 -4.19 17.03
N HIS A 234 -7.48 -5.34 16.73
CA HIS A 234 -6.03 -5.44 16.67
C HIS A 234 -5.43 -4.54 15.57
N GLU A 235 -6.00 -4.54 14.36
CA GLU A 235 -5.54 -3.69 13.25
C GLU A 235 -5.65 -2.21 13.59
N VAL A 236 -6.79 -1.78 14.15
CA VAL A 236 -7.02 -0.39 14.59
C VAL A 236 -6.02 0.01 15.67
N SER A 237 -5.85 -0.82 16.71
CA SER A 237 -4.93 -0.55 17.82
C SER A 237 -3.49 -0.42 17.34
N THR A 238 -3.05 -1.31 16.46
CA THR A 238 -1.70 -1.31 15.89
C THR A 238 -1.45 -0.05 15.06
N LEU A 239 -2.45 0.38 14.28
CA LEU A 239 -2.33 1.56 13.46
C LEU A 239 -2.27 2.84 14.30
N ILE A 240 -3.13 2.97 15.31
CA ILE A 240 -3.10 4.09 16.25
C ILE A 240 -1.73 4.17 16.92
N PHE A 241 -1.25 3.05 17.46
CA PHE A 241 0.03 3.00 18.16
C PHE A 241 1.22 3.45 17.29
N ASN A 242 1.26 3.02 16.01
CA ASN A 242 2.41 3.28 15.15
C ASN A 242 2.33 4.61 14.39
N ASN A 243 1.19 5.29 14.39
CA ASN A 243 0.97 6.35 13.41
C ASN A 243 0.42 7.67 14.00
N THR A 244 0.03 7.71 15.26
CA THR A 244 -0.58 8.90 15.87
C THR A 244 0.43 10.05 16.02
N ASP A 245 1.69 9.74 16.31
CA ASP A 245 2.74 10.74 16.55
C ASP A 245 2.90 11.73 15.39
N THR A 246 2.90 11.21 14.17
CA THR A 246 3.04 12.05 12.95
C THR A 246 1.88 13.02 12.79
N LEU A 247 0.64 12.59 13.11
CA LEU A 247 -0.52 13.47 13.03
C LEU A 247 -0.50 14.56 14.11
N ILE A 248 -0.12 14.20 15.34
CA ILE A 248 0.03 15.19 16.42
C ILE A 248 1.07 16.23 16.01
N LEU A 249 2.24 15.81 15.53
CA LEU A 249 3.27 16.72 15.06
C LEU A 249 2.80 17.60 13.91
N THR A 250 1.98 17.07 12.98
CA THR A 250 1.47 17.82 11.84
C THR A 250 0.64 19.02 12.28
N TRP A 251 -0.25 18.85 13.24
CA TRP A 251 -1.17 19.92 13.66
C TRP A 251 -0.61 20.83 14.75
N PHE A 252 0.28 20.33 15.62
CA PHE A 252 0.78 21.10 16.75
C PHE A 252 2.20 21.65 16.57
N CYS A 253 3.05 20.98 15.78
CA CYS A 253 4.47 21.34 15.64
C CYS A 253 4.86 21.77 14.21
N GLY A 254 3.99 21.56 13.23
CA GLY A 254 4.21 21.91 11.83
C GLY A 254 5.01 20.89 11.03
N LEU A 255 5.00 21.05 9.70
CA LEU A 255 5.53 20.06 8.74
C LEU A 255 7.05 19.88 8.81
N ALA A 256 7.81 20.93 9.15
CA ALA A 256 9.25 20.81 9.33
C ALA A 256 9.61 19.81 10.46
N SER A 257 8.88 19.86 11.59
CA SER A 257 9.05 18.91 12.70
C SER A 257 8.67 17.49 12.30
N VAL A 258 7.59 17.33 11.52
CA VAL A 258 7.20 16.03 10.94
C VAL A 258 8.30 15.48 10.07
N SER A 259 8.92 16.30 9.22
CA SER A 259 10.02 15.88 8.36
C SER A 259 11.18 15.30 9.17
N VAL A 260 11.61 15.99 10.21
CA VAL A 260 12.70 15.51 11.10
C VAL A 260 12.30 14.19 11.78
N TYR A 261 11.13 14.14 12.40
CA TYR A 261 10.62 12.94 13.07
C TYR A 261 10.56 11.72 12.16
N THR A 262 9.97 11.89 10.98
CA THR A 262 9.78 10.78 10.04
C THR A 262 11.09 10.26 9.45
N MET A 263 12.11 11.11 9.30
CA MET A 263 13.47 10.68 8.91
C MET A 263 14.10 9.78 9.98
N TYR A 264 14.01 10.13 11.28
CA TYR A 264 14.46 9.26 12.35
C TYR A 264 13.64 7.98 12.44
N ALA A 265 12.32 8.07 12.42
CA ALA A 265 11.44 6.91 12.47
C ALA A 265 11.73 5.92 11.33
N MET A 266 12.02 6.42 10.12
CA MET A 266 12.41 5.61 8.97
C MET A 266 13.70 4.82 9.24
N LEU A 267 14.74 5.46 9.80
CA LEU A 267 16.01 4.78 10.12
C LEU A 267 15.81 3.67 11.15
N PHE A 268 15.07 3.96 12.25
CA PHE A 268 14.73 2.94 13.25
C PHE A 268 13.88 1.81 12.68
N GLY A 269 12.91 2.12 11.82
CA GLY A 269 12.06 1.14 11.13
C GLY A 269 12.86 0.19 10.24
N MET A 270 13.88 0.70 9.54
CA MET A 270 14.78 -0.15 8.73
C MET A 270 15.58 -1.13 9.60
N VAL A 271 16.15 -0.66 10.72
CA VAL A 271 16.88 -1.53 11.68
C VAL A 271 15.94 -2.60 12.22
N THR A 272 14.74 -2.23 12.65
CA THR A 272 13.74 -3.16 13.18
C THR A 272 13.34 -4.22 12.14
N THR A 273 13.16 -3.79 10.88
CA THR A 273 12.83 -4.71 9.78
C THR A 273 13.97 -5.71 9.51
N LEU A 274 15.21 -5.25 9.52
CA LEU A 274 16.37 -6.13 9.36
C LEU A 274 16.44 -7.17 10.47
N ILE A 275 16.29 -6.75 11.74
CA ILE A 275 16.29 -7.66 12.90
C ILE A 275 15.14 -8.69 12.78
N GLY A 276 13.93 -8.23 12.42
CA GLY A 276 12.77 -9.11 12.22
C GLY A 276 12.98 -10.17 11.14
N ASN A 277 13.62 -9.80 10.03
CA ASN A 277 13.93 -10.74 8.95
C ASN A 277 14.97 -11.80 9.37
N PHE A 278 15.99 -11.42 10.16
CA PHE A 278 16.97 -12.35 10.72
C PHE A 278 16.33 -13.31 11.74
N SER A 279 15.45 -12.81 12.59
CA SER A 279 14.73 -13.63 13.56
C SER A 279 13.82 -14.66 12.89
N SER A 280 13.11 -14.26 11.83
CA SER A 280 12.25 -15.15 11.05
C SER A 280 13.03 -16.22 10.28
N ALA A 281 14.23 -15.90 9.79
CA ALA A 281 15.09 -16.87 9.13
C ALA A 281 15.60 -17.95 10.08
N ASN A 282 15.96 -17.60 11.33
CA ASN A 282 16.38 -18.56 12.36
C ASN A 282 15.24 -19.51 12.77
N PHE A 283 13.98 -19.07 12.77
CA PHE A 283 12.83 -19.90 13.09
C PHE A 283 12.51 -20.95 12.02
N ILE A 284 12.94 -20.74 10.75
CA ILE A 284 12.75 -21.67 9.64
C ILE A 284 13.87 -22.72 9.58
N LEU A 285 15.03 -22.44 10.18
CA LEU A 285 16.22 -23.29 10.13
C LEU A 285 16.40 -24.18 11.38
N GLY A 286 15.66 -23.94 12.46
CA GLY A 286 15.59 -24.75 13.68
C GLY A 286 14.30 -25.58 13.74
#